data_01db4aab266ac4ec91c16120584de160
#
_entry.id   01db4aab266ac4ec91c16120584de160
#
_cell.length_a   1.000
_cell.length_b   1.000
_cell.length_c   1.000
_cell.angle_alpha   90.00
_cell.angle_beta   90.00
_cell.angle_gamma   90.00
#
_symmetry.space_group_name_H-M   'P 1'
#
loop_
_entity.id
_entity.type
_entity.pdbx_description
1 polymer ?
#
loop_
_entity_poly.entity_id
_entity_poly.type
_entity_poly.pdbx_seq_one_letter_code
_entity_poly.pdbx_strand_id
1 'polypeptide(L)'
;AQKGGFKSIVVYYVDFAKACGHYEWRKEYPNGMKDLQEITNKIKAAGMIPGIHIHYSKVAVNDPYINNGIPDSRTNHVREFILSEPLDDSSTIITIEGNPEGVRMEKGRRLLQIDNELVTYENYTTEPPYQFTGCVRGVFNSKAASHDKGQHFRLLDVDDWPLFIRVNQNTGIQK
;
A
#
# COMPACT_ATOMS: atom_id res chain seq x y z
N ALA A 1 -12.94 -7.41 30.41
CA ALA A 1 -12.35 -8.65 29.87
C ALA A 1 -12.26 -9.73 30.97
N GLN A 2 -11.51 -9.49 32.05
CA GLN A 2 -11.31 -10.48 33.12
C GLN A 2 -12.62 -11.01 33.72
N LYS A 3 -13.57 -10.13 34.10
CA LYS A 3 -14.90 -10.51 34.61
C LYS A 3 -15.74 -11.35 33.63
N GLY A 4 -15.45 -11.25 32.35
CA GLY A 4 -16.09 -12.03 31.26
C GLY A 4 -15.35 -13.34 30.92
N GLY A 5 -14.34 -13.72 31.70
CA GLY A 5 -13.60 -14.99 31.52
C GLY A 5 -12.57 -14.97 30.37
N PHE A 6 -12.29 -13.82 29.76
CA PHE A 6 -11.28 -13.71 28.69
C PHE A 6 -9.87 -13.94 29.25
N LYS A 7 -9.07 -14.72 28.52
CA LYS A 7 -7.69 -15.08 28.90
C LYS A 7 -6.64 -14.18 28.24
N SER A 8 -6.97 -13.49 27.16
CA SER A 8 -6.07 -12.61 26.42
C SER A 8 -6.77 -11.33 25.96
N ILE A 9 -5.96 -10.30 25.77
CA ILE A 9 -6.36 -9.04 25.12
C ILE A 9 -5.37 -8.79 23.98
N VAL A 10 -5.87 -8.66 22.76
CA VAL A 10 -5.07 -8.33 21.58
C VAL A 10 -5.31 -6.86 21.23
N VAL A 11 -4.24 -6.09 21.16
CA VAL A 11 -4.25 -4.70 20.71
C VAL A 11 -3.97 -4.69 19.20
N TYR A 12 -4.82 -4.03 18.45
CA TYR A 12 -4.63 -3.88 17.00
C TYR A 12 -3.77 -2.66 16.71
N TYR A 13 -2.97 -2.70 15.64
CA TYR A 13 -2.01 -1.63 15.36
C TYR A 13 -2.66 -0.24 15.27
N VAL A 14 -3.88 -0.13 14.78
CA VAL A 14 -4.61 1.14 14.67
C VAL A 14 -4.89 1.81 16.01
N ASP A 15 -4.78 1.07 17.12
CA ASP A 15 -4.99 1.63 18.46
C ASP A 15 -3.77 2.45 18.91
N PHE A 16 -2.55 2.11 18.45
CA PHE A 16 -1.32 2.76 18.88
C PHE A 16 -0.53 3.45 17.75
N ALA A 17 -0.73 3.07 16.49
CA ALA A 17 -0.01 3.61 15.33
C ALA A 17 -0.95 4.31 14.35
N LYS A 18 -0.40 5.29 13.61
CA LYS A 18 -1.14 6.08 12.61
C LYS A 18 -1.43 5.27 11.35
N ALA A 19 -0.44 4.46 10.90
CA ALA A 19 -0.51 3.67 9.69
C ALA A 19 0.35 2.42 9.80
N CYS A 20 0.05 1.43 8.97
CA CYS A 20 0.89 0.26 8.75
C CYS A 20 2.07 0.64 7.84
N GLY A 21 3.28 0.32 8.23
CA GLY A 21 4.54 0.66 7.54
C GLY A 21 5.57 1.13 8.55
N HIS A 22 5.74 2.45 8.72
CA HIS A 22 6.60 3.02 9.75
C HIS A 22 6.07 2.88 11.17
N TYR A 23 4.77 2.60 11.34
CA TYR A 23 4.11 2.49 12.64
C TYR A 23 4.35 3.71 13.55
N GLU A 24 4.30 4.91 12.97
CA GLU A 24 4.38 6.13 13.77
C GLU A 24 3.35 6.16 14.87
N TRP A 25 3.79 6.52 16.08
CA TRP A 25 2.91 6.55 17.26
C TRP A 25 1.78 7.58 17.10
N ARG A 26 0.61 7.21 17.58
CA ARG A 26 -0.50 8.13 17.72
C ARG A 26 -0.24 9.08 18.89
N LYS A 27 -0.95 10.23 18.90
CA LYS A 27 -0.83 11.25 19.95
C LYS A 27 -1.16 10.74 21.37
N GLU A 28 -1.96 9.68 21.46
CA GLU A 28 -2.33 9.01 22.69
C GLU A 28 -1.15 8.23 23.32
N TYR A 29 -0.06 8.06 22.58
CA TYR A 29 1.18 7.38 23.00
C TYR A 29 2.40 8.32 22.89
N PRO A 30 2.41 9.42 23.67
CA PRO A 30 3.46 10.45 23.54
C PRO A 30 4.86 9.93 23.91
N ASN A 31 4.95 8.88 24.71
CA ASN A 31 6.22 8.22 25.08
C ASN A 31 6.45 6.92 24.26
N GLY A 32 5.64 6.67 23.23
CA GLY A 32 5.79 5.56 22.30
C GLY A 32 5.74 4.18 22.95
N MET A 33 6.80 3.39 22.78
CA MET A 33 6.91 2.03 23.29
C MET A 33 6.70 1.94 24.82
N LYS A 34 7.09 2.98 25.56
CA LYS A 34 6.91 3.00 27.02
C LYS A 34 5.44 2.95 27.41
N ASP A 35 4.59 3.75 26.75
CA ASP A 35 3.14 3.75 27.01
C ASP A 35 2.51 2.38 26.67
N LEU A 36 2.93 1.77 25.56
CA LEU A 36 2.48 0.43 25.20
C LEU A 36 2.93 -0.64 26.23
N GLN A 37 4.15 -0.52 26.74
CA GLN A 37 4.65 -1.40 27.82
C GLN A 37 3.83 -1.26 29.10
N GLU A 38 3.45 -0.05 29.48
CA GLU A 38 2.59 0.17 30.64
C GLU A 38 1.23 -0.50 30.48
N ILE A 39 0.62 -0.42 29.28
CA ILE A 39 -0.64 -1.12 28.98
C ILE A 39 -0.46 -2.64 29.08
N THR A 40 0.59 -3.17 28.48
CA THR A 40 0.86 -4.62 28.53
C THR A 40 1.12 -5.11 29.96
N ASN A 41 1.80 -4.33 30.78
CA ASN A 41 2.02 -4.65 32.19
C ASN A 41 0.70 -4.68 33.00
N LYS A 42 -0.22 -3.73 32.75
CA LYS A 42 -1.56 -3.75 33.37
C LYS A 42 -2.35 -4.99 32.97
N ILE A 43 -2.26 -5.44 31.71
CA ILE A 43 -2.92 -6.65 31.22
C ILE A 43 -2.35 -7.89 31.93
N LYS A 44 -1.02 -7.98 32.05
CA LYS A 44 -0.33 -9.07 32.75
C LYS A 44 -0.68 -9.08 34.25
N ALA A 45 -0.68 -7.93 34.89
CA ALA A 45 -1.05 -7.80 36.31
C ALA A 45 -2.49 -8.24 36.59
N ALA A 46 -3.39 -8.13 35.62
CA ALA A 46 -4.75 -8.66 35.69
C ALA A 46 -4.85 -10.16 35.36
N GLY A 47 -3.73 -10.88 35.25
CA GLY A 47 -3.68 -12.34 35.00
C GLY A 47 -4.05 -12.71 33.55
N MET A 48 -3.95 -11.77 32.60
CA MET A 48 -4.26 -11.99 31.20
C MET A 48 -3.00 -11.92 30.32
N ILE A 49 -3.10 -12.47 29.12
CA ILE A 49 -2.01 -12.48 28.12
C ILE A 49 -2.21 -11.28 27.17
N PRO A 50 -1.26 -10.34 27.12
CA PRO A 50 -1.28 -9.30 26.09
C PRO A 50 -0.84 -9.86 24.76
N GLY A 51 -1.52 -9.47 23.68
CA GLY A 51 -1.16 -9.75 22.29
C GLY A 51 -1.17 -8.49 21.46
N ILE A 52 -0.50 -8.54 20.33
CA ILE A 52 -0.49 -7.46 19.34
C ILE A 52 -0.82 -8.01 17.96
N HIS A 53 -1.63 -7.27 17.19
CA HIS A 53 -1.91 -7.58 15.80
C HIS A 53 -1.32 -6.48 14.93
N ILE A 54 -0.34 -6.83 14.12
CA ILE A 54 0.34 -5.95 13.15
C ILE A 54 0.38 -6.60 11.78
N HIS A 55 0.58 -5.80 10.74
CA HIS A 55 0.87 -6.27 9.39
C HIS A 55 2.36 -6.10 9.09
N TYR A 56 3.08 -7.20 8.93
CA TYR A 56 4.52 -7.19 8.66
C TYR A 56 4.88 -7.24 7.15
N SER A 57 3.90 -7.58 6.30
CA SER A 57 4.08 -7.76 4.85
C SER A 57 3.34 -6.73 4.01
N LYS A 58 2.86 -5.67 4.63
CA LYS A 58 2.03 -4.65 3.98
C LYS A 58 2.40 -3.26 4.47
N VAL A 59 2.17 -2.29 3.60
CA VAL A 59 2.37 -0.87 3.84
C VAL A 59 1.09 -0.13 3.43
N ALA A 60 0.61 0.76 4.26
CA ALA A 60 -0.55 1.59 3.93
C ALA A 60 -0.15 2.65 2.89
N VAL A 61 -1.06 2.99 1.96
CA VAL A 61 -0.79 3.99 0.92
C VAL A 61 -0.53 5.41 1.47
N ASN A 62 -0.96 5.69 2.70
CA ASN A 62 -0.69 6.94 3.40
C ASN A 62 0.58 6.92 4.25
N ASP A 63 1.32 5.80 4.27
CA ASP A 63 2.62 5.70 4.94
C ASP A 63 3.72 6.35 4.08
N PRO A 64 4.75 6.97 4.69
CA PRO A 64 5.88 7.58 3.96
C PRO A 64 6.59 6.66 2.96
N TYR A 65 6.55 5.34 3.11
CA TYR A 65 7.07 4.40 2.10
C TYR A 65 6.38 4.53 0.74
N ILE A 66 5.13 5.01 0.72
CA ILE A 66 4.34 5.19 -0.49
C ILE A 66 4.11 6.67 -0.78
N ASN A 67 3.77 7.45 0.25
CA ASN A 67 3.22 8.80 0.16
C ASN A 67 4.31 9.87 0.39
N ASN A 68 5.52 9.64 -0.09
CA ASN A 68 6.67 10.57 0.03
C ASN A 68 7.14 11.09 -1.33
N GLY A 69 6.30 11.04 -2.35
CA GLY A 69 6.63 11.46 -3.71
C GLY A 69 7.40 10.43 -4.53
N ILE A 70 8.07 9.47 -3.90
CA ILE A 70 8.78 8.37 -4.54
C ILE A 70 8.39 7.08 -3.81
N PRO A 71 7.57 6.21 -4.44
CA PRO A 71 7.21 4.93 -3.83
C PRO A 71 8.44 4.04 -3.60
N ASP A 72 8.48 3.37 -2.46
CA ASP A 72 9.59 2.47 -2.12
C ASP A 72 9.70 1.33 -3.15
N SER A 73 10.91 1.09 -3.62
CA SER A 73 11.20 0.08 -4.67
C SER A 73 10.90 -1.37 -4.24
N ARG A 74 10.71 -1.61 -2.94
CA ARG A 74 10.38 -2.92 -2.36
C ARG A 74 8.90 -3.26 -2.43
N THR A 75 8.04 -2.36 -2.96
CA THR A 75 6.62 -2.67 -3.21
C THR A 75 6.50 -3.84 -4.17
N ASN A 76 5.61 -4.78 -3.85
CA ASN A 76 5.36 -5.94 -4.69
C ASN A 76 4.42 -5.60 -5.85
N HIS A 77 4.53 -6.34 -6.95
CA HIS A 77 3.66 -6.19 -8.12
C HIS A 77 3.15 -7.56 -8.58
N VAL A 78 2.04 -7.54 -9.29
CA VAL A 78 1.38 -8.74 -9.80
C VAL A 78 1.55 -8.91 -11.31
N ARG A 79 1.84 -7.82 -12.02
CA ARG A 79 2.03 -7.85 -13.48
C ARG A 79 2.87 -6.65 -13.94
N GLU A 80 3.62 -6.86 -15.02
CA GLU A 80 4.37 -5.81 -15.73
C GLU A 80 3.74 -5.54 -17.08
N PHE A 81 3.90 -4.30 -17.55
CA PHE A 81 3.45 -3.77 -18.83
C PHE A 81 4.52 -2.92 -19.48
N ILE A 82 4.35 -2.66 -20.79
CA ILE A 82 5.23 -1.81 -21.58
C ILE A 82 4.37 -0.75 -22.28
N LEU A 83 4.79 0.51 -22.23
CA LEU A 83 4.14 1.58 -22.99
C LEU A 83 4.34 1.35 -24.50
N SER A 84 3.26 1.27 -25.27
CA SER A 84 3.31 1.15 -26.72
C SER A 84 3.44 2.50 -27.43
N GLU A 85 3.18 3.60 -26.72
CA GLU A 85 3.27 4.98 -27.17
C GLU A 85 3.87 5.85 -26.05
N PRO A 86 4.46 7.02 -26.39
CA PRO A 86 4.86 7.99 -25.36
C PRO A 86 3.64 8.43 -24.54
N LEU A 87 3.82 8.64 -23.26
CA LEU A 87 2.80 9.09 -22.32
C LEU A 87 3.19 10.48 -21.81
N ASP A 88 2.38 11.50 -22.09
CA ASP A 88 2.57 12.84 -21.51
C ASP A 88 2.10 12.89 -20.04
N ASP A 89 2.38 13.97 -19.34
CA ASP A 89 2.07 14.16 -17.92
C ASP A 89 0.60 14.46 -17.61
N SER A 90 -0.24 14.63 -18.64
CA SER A 90 -1.66 15.01 -18.54
C SER A 90 -2.62 13.94 -19.06
N SER A 91 -2.13 12.97 -19.80
CA SER A 91 -2.97 11.94 -20.42
C SER A 91 -3.70 11.08 -19.39
N THR A 92 -4.98 10.86 -19.61
CA THR A 92 -5.84 9.97 -18.84
C THR A 92 -6.00 8.59 -19.47
N ILE A 93 -5.25 8.33 -20.55
CA ILE A 93 -5.21 7.04 -21.25
C ILE A 93 -3.76 6.61 -21.35
N ILE A 94 -3.50 5.35 -21.02
CA ILE A 94 -2.18 4.71 -21.11
C ILE A 94 -2.28 3.59 -22.12
N THR A 95 -1.60 3.72 -23.27
CA THR A 95 -1.58 2.71 -24.32
C THR A 95 -0.41 1.75 -24.11
N ILE A 96 -0.69 0.44 -24.16
CA ILE A 96 0.24 -0.61 -23.76
C ILE A 96 0.44 -1.67 -24.83
N GLU A 97 1.55 -2.40 -24.71
CA GLU A 97 1.77 -3.63 -25.46
C GLU A 97 1.03 -4.80 -24.79
N GLY A 98 0.25 -5.55 -25.57
CA GLY A 98 -0.44 -6.74 -25.09
C GLY A 98 -1.71 -6.49 -24.27
N ASN A 99 -2.56 -7.50 -24.26
CA ASN A 99 -3.89 -7.47 -23.64
C ASN A 99 -3.80 -7.40 -22.10
N PRO A 100 -4.39 -6.41 -21.44
CA PRO A 100 -4.41 -6.31 -19.97
C PRO A 100 -5.47 -7.20 -19.30
N GLU A 101 -6.17 -8.04 -20.05
CA GLU A 101 -7.21 -8.91 -19.52
C GLU A 101 -6.76 -9.67 -18.26
N GLY A 102 -7.66 -9.78 -17.28
CA GLY A 102 -7.40 -10.42 -15.99
C GLY A 102 -6.72 -9.54 -14.94
N VAL A 103 -6.46 -8.25 -15.23
CA VAL A 103 -6.05 -7.32 -14.18
C VAL A 103 -7.19 -7.07 -13.19
N ARG A 104 -6.82 -6.73 -11.98
CA ARG A 104 -7.79 -6.47 -10.90
C ARG A 104 -8.58 -5.20 -11.17
N MET A 105 -9.91 -5.29 -11.03
CA MET A 105 -10.83 -4.17 -11.25
C MET A 105 -11.53 -3.70 -9.97
N GLU A 106 -11.27 -4.34 -8.84
CA GLU A 106 -11.83 -3.90 -7.56
C GLU A 106 -11.27 -2.52 -7.19
N LYS A 107 -12.16 -1.66 -6.73
CA LYS A 107 -11.80 -0.31 -6.30
C LYS A 107 -10.68 -0.37 -5.25
N GLY A 108 -9.62 0.39 -5.46
CA GLY A 108 -8.45 0.40 -4.59
C GLY A 108 -7.32 -0.55 -5.02
N ARG A 109 -7.58 -1.60 -5.81
CA ARG A 109 -6.55 -2.49 -6.35
C ARG A 109 -5.98 -2.04 -7.68
N ARG A 110 -6.55 -1.00 -8.28
CA ARG A 110 -6.21 -0.46 -9.59
C ARG A 110 -5.10 0.58 -9.48
N LEU A 111 -3.90 0.14 -9.13
CA LEU A 111 -2.75 1.03 -8.90
C LEU A 111 -1.55 0.58 -9.74
N LEU A 112 -1.16 1.42 -10.67
CA LEU A 112 0.03 1.28 -11.51
C LEU A 112 1.18 2.09 -10.93
N GLN A 113 2.40 1.65 -11.17
CA GLN A 113 3.61 2.42 -10.92
C GLN A 113 4.46 2.49 -12.17
N ILE A 114 4.72 3.72 -12.65
CA ILE A 114 5.61 4.03 -13.77
C ILE A 114 6.76 4.87 -13.19
N ASP A 115 7.96 4.31 -13.10
CA ASP A 115 9.09 4.91 -12.37
C ASP A 115 8.68 5.35 -10.95
N ASN A 116 8.71 6.65 -10.68
CA ASN A 116 8.34 7.24 -9.39
C ASN A 116 6.89 7.71 -9.34
N GLU A 117 6.12 7.52 -10.41
CA GLU A 117 4.74 7.94 -10.50
C GLU A 117 3.79 6.81 -10.12
N LEU A 118 2.76 7.14 -9.33
CA LEU A 118 1.62 6.28 -9.06
C LEU A 118 0.40 6.77 -9.85
N VAL A 119 -0.29 5.82 -10.49
CA VAL A 119 -1.44 6.10 -11.35
C VAL A 119 -2.57 5.13 -10.98
N THR A 120 -3.78 5.62 -10.76
CA THR A 120 -4.97 4.77 -10.73
C THR A 120 -5.66 4.77 -12.09
N TYR A 121 -6.39 3.70 -12.39
CA TYR A 121 -7.19 3.59 -13.62
C TYR A 121 -8.62 3.18 -13.29
N GLU A 122 -9.57 3.49 -14.18
CA GLU A 122 -10.97 3.09 -13.99
C GLU A 122 -11.31 1.83 -14.77
N ASN A 123 -10.76 1.68 -15.99
CA ASN A 123 -11.07 0.56 -16.87
C ASN A 123 -9.88 0.23 -17.80
N TYR A 124 -10.04 -0.80 -18.62
CA TYR A 124 -9.10 -1.18 -19.66
C TYR A 124 -9.84 -1.73 -20.89
N THR A 125 -9.15 -1.79 -22.04
CA THR A 125 -9.64 -2.39 -23.28
C THR A 125 -9.07 -3.80 -23.46
N THR A 126 -9.88 -4.72 -24.01
CA THR A 126 -9.48 -6.09 -24.35
C THR A 126 -9.21 -6.30 -25.83
N GLU A 127 -9.53 -5.26 -26.63
CA GLU A 127 -9.25 -5.20 -28.06
C GLU A 127 -8.24 -4.08 -28.36
N PRO A 128 -7.39 -4.22 -29.38
CA PRO A 128 -6.45 -3.16 -29.75
C PRO A 128 -7.16 -1.85 -30.18
N PRO A 129 -6.61 -0.68 -29.82
CA PRO A 129 -5.40 -0.52 -28.99
C PRO A 129 -5.66 -0.92 -27.54
N TYR A 130 -4.74 -1.69 -26.96
CA TYR A 130 -4.82 -2.05 -25.54
C TYR A 130 -4.50 -0.86 -24.66
N GLN A 131 -5.40 -0.53 -23.75
CA GLN A 131 -5.32 0.72 -22.98
C GLN A 131 -5.83 0.53 -21.55
N PHE A 132 -5.22 1.25 -20.61
CA PHE A 132 -5.86 1.63 -19.36
C PHE A 132 -6.52 2.99 -19.57
N THR A 133 -7.76 3.15 -19.09
CA THR A 133 -8.57 4.36 -19.30
C THR A 133 -9.09 4.93 -17.99
N GLY A 134 -9.45 6.22 -17.97
CA GLY A 134 -9.85 6.93 -16.76
C GLY A 134 -8.70 7.02 -15.76
N CYS A 135 -7.48 7.19 -16.26
CA CYS A 135 -6.29 7.25 -15.42
C CYS A 135 -6.24 8.57 -14.64
N VAL A 136 -5.98 8.47 -13.32
CA VAL A 136 -5.64 9.61 -12.48
C VAL A 136 -4.15 9.55 -12.19
N ARG A 137 -3.43 10.56 -12.67
CA ARG A 137 -1.98 10.64 -12.63
C ARG A 137 -1.48 11.24 -11.31
N GLY A 138 -0.28 10.87 -10.88
CA GLY A 138 0.39 11.48 -9.74
C GLY A 138 -0.34 11.28 -8.40
N VAL A 139 -1.01 10.15 -8.19
CA VAL A 139 -1.72 9.88 -6.93
C VAL A 139 -0.75 9.63 -5.76
N PHE A 140 -1.23 9.75 -4.53
CA PHE A 140 -0.46 9.52 -3.30
C PHE A 140 0.83 10.35 -3.23
N ASN A 141 0.73 11.66 -3.53
CA ASN A 141 1.84 12.63 -3.55
C ASN A 141 2.97 12.30 -4.54
N SER A 142 2.82 11.32 -5.41
CA SER A 142 3.72 11.19 -6.55
C SER A 142 3.46 12.31 -7.56
N LYS A 143 4.36 12.49 -8.53
CA LYS A 143 4.19 13.52 -9.56
C LYS A 143 3.96 12.87 -10.91
N ALA A 144 2.94 13.36 -11.63
CA ALA A 144 2.76 13.03 -13.03
C ALA A 144 3.99 13.49 -13.84
N ALA A 145 4.48 12.62 -14.71
CA ALA A 145 5.62 12.86 -15.56
C ALA A 145 5.37 12.32 -16.97
N SER A 146 6.15 12.80 -17.94
CA SER A 146 6.17 12.19 -19.26
C SER A 146 7.04 10.94 -19.23
N HIS A 147 6.61 9.91 -19.95
CA HIS A 147 7.32 8.63 -20.06
C HIS A 147 7.48 8.25 -21.54
N ASP A 148 8.61 7.67 -21.87
CA ASP A 148 8.91 7.29 -23.25
C ASP A 148 8.19 5.99 -23.65
N LYS A 149 7.93 5.84 -24.96
CA LYS A 149 7.55 4.54 -25.53
C LYS A 149 8.57 3.48 -25.17
N GLY A 150 8.08 2.28 -24.84
CA GLY A 150 8.92 1.15 -24.41
C GLY A 150 9.24 1.17 -22.91
N GLN A 151 8.83 2.21 -22.16
CA GLN A 151 8.99 2.23 -20.71
C GLN A 151 8.24 1.07 -20.07
N HIS A 152 8.93 0.31 -19.22
CA HIS A 152 8.32 -0.74 -18.39
C HIS A 152 7.65 -0.12 -17.17
N PHE A 153 6.50 -0.67 -16.80
CA PHE A 153 5.78 -0.29 -15.60
C PHE A 153 5.02 -1.47 -15.00
N ARG A 154 4.48 -1.31 -13.82
CA ARG A 154 3.94 -2.44 -13.06
C ARG A 154 2.60 -2.15 -12.41
N LEU A 155 1.76 -3.19 -12.32
CA LEU A 155 0.55 -3.21 -11.50
C LEU A 155 0.93 -3.67 -10.10
N LEU A 156 0.76 -2.81 -9.11
CA LEU A 156 1.12 -3.10 -7.73
C LEU A 156 0.20 -4.14 -7.09
N ASP A 157 0.75 -4.92 -6.16
CA ASP A 157 -0.02 -5.92 -5.39
C ASP A 157 -0.72 -5.24 -4.22
N VAL A 158 -1.91 -4.68 -4.48
CA VAL A 158 -2.72 -3.95 -3.50
C VAL A 158 -3.80 -4.84 -2.92
N ASP A 159 -3.95 -4.81 -1.60
CA ASP A 159 -5.07 -5.44 -0.89
C ASP A 159 -6.29 -4.51 -0.79
N ASP A 160 -7.50 -5.10 -0.72
CA ASP A 160 -8.76 -4.36 -0.73
C ASP A 160 -9.01 -3.49 0.50
N TRP A 161 -8.45 -3.88 1.63
CA TRP A 161 -8.88 -3.29 2.90
C TRP A 161 -7.74 -3.10 3.89
N PRO A 162 -7.60 -1.90 4.38
CA PRO A 162 -7.62 -0.62 3.68
C PRO A 162 -6.43 -0.59 2.72
N LEU A 163 -6.42 0.16 1.65
CA LEU A 163 -5.41 0.23 0.59
C LEU A 163 -3.97 -0.07 1.07
N PHE A 164 -3.64 -1.35 1.20
CA PHE A 164 -2.32 -1.82 1.57
C PHE A 164 -1.59 -2.34 0.34
N ILE A 165 -0.40 -1.86 0.10
CA ILE A 165 0.50 -2.44 -0.90
C ILE A 165 1.32 -3.51 -0.22
N ARG A 166 1.37 -4.71 -0.79
CA ARG A 166 2.26 -5.77 -0.32
C ARG A 166 3.71 -5.39 -0.59
N VAL A 167 4.58 -5.76 0.31
CA VAL A 167 6.03 -5.55 0.19
C VAL A 167 6.74 -6.89 0.07
N ASN A 168 7.82 -6.91 -0.71
CA ASN A 168 8.62 -8.09 -0.89
C ASN A 168 9.35 -8.42 0.42
N GLN A 169 9.00 -9.55 1.03
CA GLN A 169 9.57 -10.00 2.32
C GLN A 169 11.07 -10.34 2.23
N ASN A 170 11.56 -10.67 1.02
CA ASN A 170 12.96 -11.05 0.81
C ASN A 170 13.92 -9.85 0.78
N THR A 171 13.42 -8.61 0.81
CA THR A 171 14.23 -7.39 0.70
C THR A 171 14.44 -6.65 2.03
N GLY A 172 14.07 -7.25 3.16
CA GLY A 172 14.51 -6.78 4.48
C GLY A 172 13.91 -5.45 4.96
N ILE A 173 12.62 -5.21 4.78
CA ILE A 173 11.91 -4.12 5.50
C ILE A 173 11.77 -4.42 7.01
N GLN A 174 12.39 -5.48 7.49
CA GLN A 174 12.50 -5.73 8.93
C GLN A 174 13.74 -5.03 9.47
N LYS A 175 13.56 -3.83 10.00
CA LYS A 175 14.46 -3.25 11.01
C LYS A 175 13.66 -2.73 12.17
#